data_d57604e810ece3503b4915bc5aecf04e
#
_entry.id   d57604e810ece3503b4915bc5aecf04e
#
_cell.length_a   1.000
_cell.length_b   1.000
_cell.length_c   1.000
_cell.angle_alpha   90.00
_cell.angle_beta   90.00
_cell.angle_gamma   90.00
#
_symmetry.space_group_name_H-M   'P 1'
#
loop_
_entity.id
_entity.type
_entity.pdbx_description
1 polymer ?
#
loop_
_entity_poly.entity_id
_entity_poly.type
_entity_poly.pdbx_seq_one_letter_code
_entity_poly.pdbx_strand_id
1 'polypeptide(L)'
;MQPTSAVSRPAWVNAMNALTGTGGTIRKSPVEIVADAASVVTRSPYAEFTGIRTGKLGRWTDGVATLRADRATFASYWAAHNEQVRRERASQANENAYADPLWVVLGDSTAQGLGAPGPRGGYVGQALTQLRRTTGQHWRVINLSVSGALTRDVLAQQIPLLAEEQPDLVTCGAGANDILFSAPGKLFADLRELLKAVPDNTVLLDLPLLTGFWGIVGRISVPYISRMNRVIHEVALQRDLPVAEVSAHFTPPWAGKFSCDNFHPSQDGYRDWTRALLAAVPASSLAMS
;
A
#
# COMPACT_ATOMS: atom_id res chain seq x y z
N MET A 1 -10.75 -38.23 -19.27
CA MET A 1 -9.89 -37.07 -18.93
C MET A 1 -10.32 -35.90 -19.80
N GLN A 2 -11.05 -34.95 -19.23
CA GLN A 2 -11.39 -33.69 -19.93
C GLN A 2 -10.27 -32.69 -19.72
N PRO A 3 -9.90 -31.87 -20.72
CA PRO A 3 -8.86 -30.86 -20.57
C PRO A 3 -9.35 -29.74 -19.63
N THR A 4 -8.54 -29.42 -18.63
CA THR A 4 -8.74 -28.28 -17.76
C THR A 4 -8.82 -27.01 -18.60
N SER A 5 -9.94 -26.30 -18.53
CA SER A 5 -10.12 -25.00 -19.19
C SER A 5 -9.06 -24.02 -18.69
N ALA A 6 -8.20 -23.62 -19.60
CA ALA A 6 -7.26 -22.53 -19.33
C ALA A 6 -8.06 -21.26 -18.97
N VAL A 7 -7.96 -20.81 -17.73
CA VAL A 7 -8.54 -19.53 -17.29
C VAL A 7 -7.90 -18.43 -18.14
N SER A 8 -8.67 -17.83 -19.04
CA SER A 8 -8.19 -16.78 -19.93
C SER A 8 -7.73 -15.58 -19.08
N ARG A 9 -6.49 -15.16 -19.30
CA ARG A 9 -5.97 -13.94 -18.69
C ARG A 9 -6.83 -12.74 -19.10
N PRO A 10 -7.12 -11.81 -18.22
CA PRO A 10 -7.85 -10.59 -18.58
C PRO A 10 -7.18 -9.85 -19.73
N ALA A 11 -7.97 -9.29 -20.63
CA ALA A 11 -7.47 -8.61 -21.84
C ALA A 11 -6.41 -7.51 -21.54
N TRP A 12 -6.50 -6.86 -20.39
CA TRP A 12 -5.53 -5.85 -19.96
C TRP A 12 -4.15 -6.42 -19.62
N VAL A 13 -4.08 -7.67 -19.11
CA VAL A 13 -2.79 -8.37 -18.86
C VAL A 13 -2.08 -8.60 -20.19
N ASN A 14 -2.84 -8.96 -21.22
CA ASN A 14 -2.28 -9.14 -22.57
C ASN A 14 -1.85 -7.80 -23.18
N ALA A 15 -2.63 -6.73 -22.96
CA ALA A 15 -2.26 -5.38 -23.39
C ALA A 15 -1.00 -4.88 -22.67
N MET A 16 -0.84 -5.13 -21.37
CA MET A 16 0.36 -4.78 -20.61
C MET A 16 1.57 -5.61 -21.05
N ASN A 17 1.39 -6.91 -21.30
CA ASN A 17 2.47 -7.77 -21.82
C ASN A 17 2.90 -7.37 -23.24
N ALA A 18 1.97 -6.92 -24.08
CA ALA A 18 2.26 -6.40 -25.41
C ALA A 18 3.05 -5.08 -25.33
N LEU A 19 2.75 -4.22 -24.34
CA LEU A 19 3.45 -2.96 -24.09
C LEU A 19 4.86 -3.17 -23.48
N THR A 20 5.07 -4.26 -22.74
CA THR A 20 6.36 -4.53 -22.07
C THR A 20 7.28 -5.46 -22.85
N GLY A 21 6.80 -6.10 -23.92
CA GLY A 21 7.61 -6.99 -24.79
C GLY A 21 8.14 -8.27 -24.10
N THR A 22 7.60 -8.66 -22.95
CA THR A 22 8.14 -9.75 -22.15
C THR A 22 7.15 -10.90 -21.94
N GLY A 23 7.43 -12.04 -22.54
CA GLY A 23 6.83 -13.34 -22.17
C GLY A 23 7.49 -14.00 -20.94
N GLY A 24 8.27 -13.27 -20.16
CA GLY A 24 8.99 -13.75 -18.99
C GLY A 24 8.36 -13.31 -17.67
N THR A 25 8.69 -14.01 -16.59
CA THR A 25 8.24 -13.70 -15.22
C THR A 25 8.72 -12.30 -14.83
N ILE A 26 7.81 -11.33 -14.75
CA ILE A 26 8.16 -9.94 -14.45
C ILE A 26 8.49 -9.85 -12.95
N ARG A 27 9.79 -9.70 -12.62
CA ARG A 27 10.28 -9.38 -11.28
C ARG A 27 10.44 -7.87 -11.04
N LYS A 28 9.77 -7.03 -11.84
CA LYS A 28 9.89 -5.57 -11.75
C LYS A 28 8.87 -5.01 -10.76
N SER A 29 9.27 -3.98 -10.03
CA SER A 29 8.35 -3.24 -9.15
C SER A 29 7.30 -2.48 -9.96
N PRO A 30 6.13 -2.13 -9.38
CA PRO A 30 5.11 -1.31 -10.02
C PRO A 30 5.67 -0.01 -10.62
N VAL A 31 6.59 0.63 -9.92
CA VAL A 31 7.26 1.85 -10.37
C VAL A 31 8.10 1.61 -11.63
N GLU A 32 8.75 0.44 -11.74
CA GLU A 32 9.53 0.07 -12.93
C GLU A 32 8.65 -0.21 -14.15
N ILE A 33 7.49 -0.84 -13.94
CA ILE A 33 6.54 -1.09 -15.02
C ILE A 33 5.89 0.19 -15.50
N VAL A 34 5.52 1.07 -14.56
CA VAL A 34 5.00 2.40 -14.89
C VAL A 34 6.03 3.20 -15.69
N ALA A 35 7.31 3.15 -15.31
CA ALA A 35 8.38 3.82 -16.05
C ALA A 35 8.62 3.21 -17.43
N ASP A 36 8.55 1.87 -17.54
CA ASP A 36 8.69 1.18 -18.83
C ASP A 36 7.50 1.48 -19.73
N ALA A 37 6.28 1.48 -19.21
CA ALA A 37 5.07 1.88 -19.93
C ALA A 37 5.18 3.34 -20.42
N ALA A 38 5.68 4.26 -19.57
CA ALA A 38 5.95 5.63 -19.94
C ALA A 38 6.97 5.74 -21.09
N SER A 39 8.04 4.95 -21.04
CA SER A 39 9.07 4.95 -22.07
C SER A 39 8.57 4.43 -23.44
N VAL A 40 7.63 3.49 -23.42
CA VAL A 40 6.97 2.97 -24.62
C VAL A 40 6.01 4.01 -25.21
N VAL A 41 5.21 4.67 -24.34
CA VAL A 41 4.27 5.72 -24.80
C VAL A 41 5.03 6.93 -25.39
N THR A 42 6.18 7.30 -24.82
CA THR A 42 6.99 8.42 -25.36
C THR A 42 7.63 8.11 -26.72
N ARG A 43 7.82 6.83 -27.06
CA ARG A 43 8.36 6.38 -28.34
C ARG A 43 7.28 6.03 -29.37
N SER A 44 6.01 6.08 -28.98
CA SER A 44 4.90 5.75 -29.86
C SER A 44 4.56 6.91 -30.79
N PRO A 45 4.39 6.68 -32.10
CA PRO A 45 3.90 7.70 -33.04
C PRO A 45 2.49 8.21 -32.68
N TYR A 46 1.76 7.52 -31.81
CA TYR A 46 0.48 7.98 -31.26
C TYR A 46 0.62 9.17 -30.30
N ALA A 47 1.80 9.46 -29.78
CA ALA A 47 2.03 10.63 -28.92
C ALA A 47 1.78 11.96 -29.67
N GLU A 48 2.03 11.99 -30.98
CA GLU A 48 1.73 13.16 -31.82
C GLU A 48 0.24 13.30 -32.16
N PHE A 49 -0.49 12.16 -32.17
CA PHE A 49 -1.90 12.16 -32.61
C PHE A 49 -2.89 12.52 -31.49
N THR A 50 -2.50 12.39 -30.21
CA THR A 50 -3.40 12.61 -29.06
C THR A 50 -3.38 14.03 -28.52
N GLY A 51 -2.61 14.94 -29.12
CA GLY A 51 -2.47 16.31 -28.61
C GLY A 51 -1.89 16.39 -27.20
N ILE A 52 -1.27 15.32 -26.69
CA ILE A 52 -0.61 15.28 -25.40
C ILE A 52 0.64 16.16 -25.51
N ARG A 53 0.57 17.34 -24.91
CA ARG A 53 1.73 18.24 -24.84
C ARG A 53 2.87 17.47 -24.17
N THR A 54 4.02 17.39 -24.87
CA THR A 54 5.26 16.75 -24.41
C THR A 54 5.61 17.11 -22.96
N GLY A 55 5.28 18.33 -22.50
CA GLY A 55 5.47 18.78 -21.14
C GLY A 55 4.65 18.08 -20.04
N LYS A 56 3.51 17.43 -20.33
CA LYS A 56 2.77 16.64 -19.33
C LYS A 56 3.32 15.23 -19.21
N LEU A 57 3.73 14.64 -20.33
CA LEU A 57 4.32 13.30 -20.32
C LEU A 57 5.75 13.32 -19.76
N GLY A 58 6.55 14.37 -20.10
CA GLY A 58 7.87 14.56 -19.50
C GLY A 58 7.80 14.70 -18.00
N ARG A 59 6.89 15.53 -17.47
CA ARG A 59 6.68 15.66 -16.02
C ARG A 59 6.26 14.37 -15.34
N TRP A 60 5.52 13.51 -16.03
CA TRP A 60 5.11 12.22 -15.46
C TRP A 60 6.29 11.23 -15.44
N THR A 61 7.11 11.16 -16.49
CA THR A 61 8.33 10.33 -16.52
C THR A 61 9.35 10.77 -15.48
N ASP A 62 9.52 12.08 -15.27
CA ASP A 62 10.38 12.65 -14.25
C ASP A 62 9.83 12.32 -12.84
N GLY A 63 8.52 12.39 -12.66
CA GLY A 63 7.84 11.99 -11.42
C GLY A 63 8.08 10.54 -11.07
N VAL A 64 7.99 9.63 -12.03
CA VAL A 64 8.28 8.20 -11.83
C VAL A 64 9.77 7.97 -11.50
N ALA A 65 10.68 8.67 -12.15
CA ALA A 65 12.11 8.59 -11.85
C ALA A 65 12.42 9.10 -10.44
N THR A 66 11.80 10.20 -10.02
CA THR A 66 11.89 10.75 -8.66
C THR A 66 11.42 9.72 -7.63
N LEU A 67 10.25 9.11 -7.83
CA LEU A 67 9.72 8.10 -6.91
C LEU A 67 10.57 6.82 -6.85
N ARG A 68 11.29 6.48 -7.92
CA ARG A 68 12.29 5.41 -7.87
C ARG A 68 13.46 5.74 -6.92
N ALA A 69 13.96 6.96 -6.99
CA ALA A 69 15.01 7.43 -6.08
C ALA A 69 14.50 7.50 -4.64
N ASP A 70 13.28 8.02 -4.45
CA ASP A 70 12.65 8.14 -3.15
C ASP A 70 12.41 6.77 -2.49
N ARG A 71 12.11 5.73 -3.26
CA ARG A 71 11.89 4.37 -2.75
C ARG A 71 13.03 3.87 -1.86
N ALA A 72 14.27 4.03 -2.31
CA ALA A 72 15.45 3.63 -1.52
C ALA A 72 15.59 4.50 -0.26
N THR A 73 15.35 5.80 -0.38
CA THR A 73 15.39 6.75 0.73
C THR A 73 14.35 6.41 1.79
N PHE A 74 13.11 6.11 1.39
CA PHE A 74 12.01 5.76 2.29
C PHE A 74 12.28 4.40 2.98
N ALA A 75 12.76 3.40 2.23
CA ALA A 75 13.14 2.12 2.81
C ALA A 75 14.25 2.26 3.84
N SER A 76 15.29 3.03 3.54
CA SER A 76 16.41 3.29 4.46
C SER A 76 15.96 4.05 5.72
N TYR A 77 15.07 5.04 5.55
CA TYR A 77 14.49 5.77 6.68
C TYR A 77 13.76 4.81 7.63
N TRP A 78 12.85 3.97 7.10
CA TRP A 78 12.08 3.05 7.93
C TRP A 78 12.96 1.97 8.57
N ALA A 79 13.97 1.47 7.88
CA ALA A 79 14.93 0.53 8.45
C ALA A 79 15.67 1.14 9.64
N ALA A 80 16.21 2.34 9.51
CA ALA A 80 16.90 3.05 10.59
C ALA A 80 15.95 3.39 11.75
N HIS A 81 14.73 3.84 11.44
CA HIS A 81 13.71 4.15 12.44
C HIS A 81 13.30 2.91 13.24
N ASN A 82 13.02 1.80 12.56
CA ASN A 82 12.66 0.54 13.20
C ASN A 82 13.75 0.06 14.18
N GLU A 83 15.00 0.13 13.74
CA GLU A 83 16.15 -0.25 14.57
C GLU A 83 16.30 0.65 15.80
N GLN A 84 16.05 1.94 15.63
CA GLN A 84 16.03 2.87 16.76
C GLN A 84 14.93 2.53 17.77
N VAL A 85 13.71 2.27 17.29
CA VAL A 85 12.57 1.89 18.15
C VAL A 85 12.86 0.59 18.91
N ARG A 86 13.44 -0.42 18.25
CA ARG A 86 13.83 -1.69 18.92
C ARG A 86 14.83 -1.47 20.05
N ARG A 87 15.86 -0.65 19.80
CA ARG A 87 16.86 -0.33 20.83
C ARG A 87 16.25 0.41 22.02
N GLU A 88 15.39 1.40 21.76
CA GLU A 88 14.71 2.16 22.81
C GLU A 88 13.79 1.27 23.65
N ARG A 89 13.04 0.35 23.02
CA ARG A 89 12.20 -0.60 23.74
C ARG A 89 13.01 -1.61 24.58
N ALA A 90 14.13 -2.10 24.05
CA ALA A 90 15.04 -2.97 24.79
C ALA A 90 15.63 -2.26 26.03
N SER A 91 15.93 -0.97 25.95
CA SER A 91 16.37 -0.17 27.09
C SER A 91 15.26 -0.03 28.14
N GLN A 92 14.04 0.30 27.74
CA GLN A 92 12.89 0.39 28.63
C GLN A 92 12.61 -0.94 29.39
N ALA A 93 12.69 -2.07 28.70
CA ALA A 93 12.52 -3.39 29.30
C ALA A 93 13.59 -3.69 30.38
N ASN A 94 14.83 -3.30 30.15
CA ASN A 94 15.93 -3.45 31.13
C ASN A 94 15.75 -2.58 32.36
N GLU A 95 15.09 -1.44 32.24
CA GLU A 95 14.82 -0.50 33.33
C GLU A 95 13.53 -0.81 34.08
N ASN A 96 12.81 -1.90 33.75
CA ASN A 96 11.45 -2.21 34.20
C ASN A 96 10.48 -1.03 34.04
N ALA A 97 10.74 -0.17 33.05
CA ALA A 97 9.88 0.94 32.74
C ALA A 97 8.61 0.46 32.01
N TYR A 98 7.52 1.19 32.18
CA TYR A 98 6.31 0.93 31.41
C TYR A 98 6.61 1.06 29.91
N ALA A 99 6.36 -0.01 29.17
CA ALA A 99 6.67 -0.01 27.72
C ALA A 99 5.70 0.90 26.98
N ASP A 100 6.25 1.81 26.15
CA ASP A 100 5.46 2.62 25.22
C ASP A 100 4.63 1.71 24.28
N PRO A 101 3.36 2.05 23.98
CA PRO A 101 2.54 1.24 23.08
C PRO A 101 3.17 1.19 21.68
N LEU A 102 3.13 -0.01 21.09
CA LEU A 102 3.73 -0.31 19.79
C LEU A 102 2.69 -0.54 18.70
N TRP A 103 2.79 0.22 17.64
CA TRP A 103 2.07 0.00 16.40
C TRP A 103 3.01 -0.62 15.35
N VAL A 104 2.64 -1.79 14.79
CA VAL A 104 3.35 -2.41 13.66
C VAL A 104 2.54 -2.27 12.38
N VAL A 105 3.21 -1.85 11.31
CA VAL A 105 2.59 -1.58 10.01
C VAL A 105 3.05 -2.62 9.00
N LEU A 106 2.10 -3.31 8.39
CA LEU A 106 2.28 -4.23 7.26
C LEU A 106 1.74 -3.59 5.98
N GLY A 107 2.40 -3.84 4.86
CA GLY A 107 1.91 -3.34 3.58
C GLY A 107 2.97 -3.11 2.52
N ASP A 108 2.72 -2.13 1.69
CA ASP A 108 3.50 -1.82 0.50
C ASP A 108 4.04 -0.38 0.49
N SER A 109 4.23 0.21 -0.68
CA SER A 109 4.74 1.56 -0.87
C SER A 109 3.87 2.64 -0.25
N THR A 110 2.55 2.43 -0.16
CA THR A 110 1.64 3.39 0.46
C THR A 110 1.87 3.46 1.97
N ALA A 111 2.16 2.33 2.60
CA ALA A 111 2.51 2.26 4.02
C ALA A 111 3.89 2.85 4.31
N GLN A 112 4.81 2.83 3.36
CA GLN A 112 6.06 3.59 3.45
C GLN A 112 5.85 5.11 3.29
N GLY A 113 4.72 5.53 2.74
CA GLY A 113 4.40 6.94 2.50
C GLY A 113 4.88 7.46 1.14
N LEU A 114 5.18 6.57 0.17
CA LEU A 114 5.67 6.96 -1.15
C LEU A 114 4.67 7.94 -1.81
N GLY A 115 5.18 8.99 -2.43
CA GLY A 115 4.38 10.08 -3.00
C GLY A 115 4.22 11.30 -2.09
N ALA A 116 4.47 11.17 -0.79
CA ALA A 116 4.59 12.32 0.12
C ALA A 116 6.00 12.93 0.02
N PRO A 117 6.21 14.19 0.48
CA PRO A 117 7.52 14.84 0.47
C PRO A 117 8.59 14.14 1.32
N GLY A 118 8.19 13.19 2.16
CA GLY A 118 9.07 12.36 2.97
C GLY A 118 8.27 11.31 3.75
N PRO A 119 8.92 10.29 4.34
CA PRO A 119 8.24 9.15 4.96
C PRO A 119 7.21 9.53 6.03
N ARG A 120 7.46 10.57 6.81
CA ARG A 120 6.52 11.08 7.82
C ARG A 120 5.31 11.83 7.23
N GLY A 121 5.34 12.20 5.96
CA GLY A 121 4.23 12.81 5.24
C GLY A 121 3.18 11.80 4.76
N GLY A 122 3.49 10.49 4.77
CA GLY A 122 2.55 9.40 4.51
C GLY A 122 1.54 9.22 5.66
N TYR A 123 0.53 8.37 5.44
CA TYR A 123 -0.53 8.15 6.43
C TYR A 123 -0.01 7.60 7.76
N VAL A 124 1.03 6.77 7.75
CA VAL A 124 1.65 6.23 8.96
C VAL A 124 2.22 7.33 9.85
N GLY A 125 3.02 8.24 9.29
CA GLY A 125 3.58 9.36 10.05
C GLY A 125 2.54 10.36 10.53
N GLN A 126 1.52 10.63 9.70
CA GLN A 126 0.39 11.50 10.06
C GLN A 126 -0.44 10.89 11.19
N ALA A 127 -0.81 9.60 11.08
CA ALA A 127 -1.59 8.89 12.09
C ALA A 127 -0.83 8.75 13.41
N LEU A 128 0.47 8.43 13.38
CA LEU A 128 1.29 8.37 14.58
C LEU A 128 1.29 9.69 15.35
N THR A 129 1.41 10.81 14.63
CA THR A 129 1.36 12.15 15.22
C THR A 129 0.00 12.40 15.89
N GLN A 130 -1.08 11.98 15.24
CA GLN A 130 -2.44 12.14 15.76
C GLN A 130 -2.71 11.22 16.97
N LEU A 131 -2.30 9.95 16.91
CA LEU A 131 -2.41 8.99 18.02
C LEU A 131 -1.74 9.53 19.28
N ARG A 132 -0.49 9.99 19.17
CA ARG A 132 0.23 10.61 20.30
C ARG A 132 -0.51 11.80 20.89
N ARG A 133 -1.07 12.65 20.02
CA ARG A 133 -1.77 13.87 20.43
C ARG A 133 -3.11 13.57 21.11
N THR A 134 -3.85 12.56 20.62
CA THR A 134 -5.20 12.23 21.11
C THR A 134 -5.16 11.40 22.38
N THR A 135 -4.20 10.47 22.49
CA THR A 135 -4.08 9.58 23.65
C THR A 135 -3.19 10.13 24.76
N GLY A 136 -2.32 11.10 24.46
CA GLY A 136 -1.25 11.54 25.37
C GLY A 136 -0.13 10.51 25.55
N GLN A 137 -0.24 9.32 24.93
CA GLN A 137 0.73 8.23 25.06
C GLN A 137 1.86 8.38 24.03
N HIS A 138 3.03 7.86 24.35
CA HIS A 138 4.20 7.91 23.49
C HIS A 138 4.26 6.71 22.53
N TRP A 139 3.22 6.58 21.67
CA TRP A 139 3.15 5.53 20.65
C TRP A 139 4.44 5.41 19.85
N ARG A 140 4.95 4.20 19.75
CA ARG A 140 6.05 3.84 18.84
C ARG A 140 5.48 3.18 17.60
N VAL A 141 6.19 3.27 16.47
CA VAL A 141 5.81 2.58 15.24
C VAL A 141 6.99 1.80 14.67
N ILE A 142 6.75 0.55 14.29
CA ILE A 142 7.66 -0.25 13.45
C ILE A 142 6.95 -0.49 12.12
N ASN A 143 7.57 -0.04 11.05
CA ASN A 143 7.01 -0.17 9.70
C ASN A 143 7.75 -1.27 8.93
N LEU A 144 7.10 -2.43 8.78
CA LEU A 144 7.64 -3.59 8.08
C LEU A 144 7.30 -3.60 6.58
N SER A 145 6.57 -2.59 6.11
CA SER A 145 6.12 -2.52 4.72
C SER A 145 7.29 -2.43 3.72
N VAL A 146 7.09 -2.99 2.54
CA VAL A 146 8.07 -3.01 1.47
C VAL A 146 7.44 -2.51 0.17
N SER A 147 8.02 -1.47 -0.44
CA SER A 147 7.54 -0.92 -1.71
C SER A 147 7.46 -2.00 -2.79
N GLY A 148 6.28 -2.16 -3.39
CA GLY A 148 6.01 -3.15 -4.42
C GLY A 148 5.63 -4.53 -3.90
N ALA A 149 5.52 -4.72 -2.58
CA ALA A 149 5.08 -6.00 -2.01
C ALA A 149 3.70 -6.39 -2.52
N LEU A 150 3.55 -7.66 -2.84
CA LEU A 150 2.27 -8.32 -3.11
C LEU A 150 1.72 -8.91 -1.81
N THR A 151 0.47 -9.30 -1.79
CA THR A 151 -0.14 -9.95 -0.61
C THR A 151 0.66 -11.17 -0.15
N ARG A 152 1.16 -12.00 -1.07
CA ARG A 152 2.01 -13.13 -0.77
C ARG A 152 3.37 -12.74 -0.16
N ASP A 153 3.90 -11.58 -0.52
CA ASP A 153 5.18 -11.09 0.00
C ASP A 153 4.99 -10.58 1.44
N VAL A 154 3.87 -9.91 1.71
CA VAL A 154 3.48 -9.54 3.08
C VAL A 154 3.33 -10.77 3.96
N LEU A 155 2.61 -11.79 3.48
CA LEU A 155 2.41 -13.07 4.19
C LEU A 155 3.75 -13.78 4.48
N ALA A 156 4.65 -13.86 3.49
CA ALA A 156 5.88 -14.64 3.61
C ALA A 156 7.01 -13.90 4.33
N GLN A 157 7.05 -12.56 4.28
CA GLN A 157 8.20 -11.78 4.73
C GLN A 157 7.89 -10.84 5.89
N GLN A 158 6.65 -10.35 6.03
CA GLN A 158 6.30 -9.36 7.06
C GLN A 158 5.57 -10.02 8.25
N ILE A 159 4.65 -10.93 8.01
CA ILE A 159 3.91 -11.64 9.08
C ILE A 159 4.84 -12.37 10.05
N PRO A 160 5.88 -13.11 9.62
CA PRO A 160 6.78 -13.79 10.57
C PRO A 160 7.49 -12.84 11.54
N LEU A 161 7.75 -11.60 11.14
CA LEU A 161 8.43 -10.61 11.96
C LEU A 161 7.55 -10.07 13.11
N LEU A 162 6.22 -10.22 13.02
CA LEU A 162 5.31 -9.76 14.08
C LEU A 162 5.52 -10.50 15.41
N ALA A 163 5.91 -11.77 15.36
CA ALA A 163 6.13 -12.58 16.55
C ALA A 163 7.25 -12.02 17.45
N GLU A 164 8.20 -11.32 16.83
CA GLU A 164 9.34 -10.71 17.53
C GLU A 164 8.99 -9.36 18.15
N GLU A 165 7.95 -8.68 17.65
CA GLU A 165 7.66 -7.29 17.99
C GLU A 165 6.62 -7.11 19.11
N GLN A 166 5.68 -8.05 19.29
CA GLN A 166 4.59 -7.98 20.27
C GLN A 166 3.82 -6.66 20.24
N PRO A 167 3.15 -6.32 19.13
CA PRO A 167 2.47 -5.04 18.95
C PRO A 167 1.16 -4.94 19.73
N ASP A 168 0.84 -3.72 20.20
CA ASP A 168 -0.48 -3.35 20.74
C ASP A 168 -1.49 -3.09 19.62
N LEU A 169 -1.01 -2.65 18.47
CA LEU A 169 -1.80 -2.38 17.26
C LEU A 169 -1.05 -2.89 16.03
N VAL A 170 -1.74 -3.59 15.15
CA VAL A 170 -1.25 -3.90 13.80
C VAL A 170 -2.13 -3.21 12.77
N THR A 171 -1.54 -2.74 11.68
CA THR A 171 -2.29 -2.34 10.49
C THR A 171 -1.81 -3.11 9.29
N CYS A 172 -2.71 -3.55 8.42
CA CYS A 172 -2.39 -4.28 7.21
C CYS A 172 -3.11 -3.68 6.01
N GLY A 173 -2.34 -3.10 5.08
CA GLY A 173 -2.85 -2.56 3.81
C GLY A 173 -2.02 -3.09 2.65
N ALA A 174 -2.56 -4.07 1.91
CA ALA A 174 -1.89 -4.70 0.78
C ALA A 174 -2.89 -5.14 -0.29
N GLY A 175 -2.41 -5.30 -1.54
CA GLY A 175 -3.19 -5.86 -2.63
C GLY A 175 -3.30 -4.99 -3.87
N ALA A 176 -3.02 -3.69 -3.80
CA ALA A 176 -3.04 -2.83 -4.98
C ALA A 176 -2.05 -3.30 -6.06
N ASN A 177 -0.89 -3.77 -5.65
CA ASN A 177 0.14 -4.31 -6.55
C ASN A 177 -0.30 -5.64 -7.19
N ASP A 178 -1.08 -6.45 -6.50
CA ASP A 178 -1.57 -7.73 -6.98
C ASP A 178 -2.46 -7.59 -8.21
N ILE A 179 -3.20 -6.49 -8.34
CA ILE A 179 -4.06 -6.21 -9.50
C ILE A 179 -3.22 -6.18 -10.78
N LEU A 180 -1.98 -5.71 -10.70
CA LEU A 180 -1.08 -5.56 -11.83
C LEU A 180 -0.20 -6.80 -12.06
N PHE A 181 0.13 -7.54 -11.01
CA PHE A 181 1.21 -8.55 -11.05
C PHE A 181 0.82 -9.96 -10.66
N SER A 182 -0.40 -10.18 -10.15
CA SER A 182 -0.90 -11.50 -9.79
C SER A 182 -1.92 -12.04 -10.80
N ALA A 183 -1.92 -13.35 -11.03
CA ALA A 183 -3.02 -13.98 -11.74
C ALA A 183 -4.30 -13.86 -10.90
N PRO A 184 -5.48 -13.58 -11.51
CA PRO A 184 -6.69 -13.27 -10.76
C PRO A 184 -7.09 -14.30 -9.71
N GLY A 185 -6.96 -15.60 -10.02
CA GLY A 185 -7.26 -16.67 -9.06
C GLY A 185 -6.31 -16.69 -7.87
N LYS A 186 -5.02 -16.47 -8.13
CA LYS A 186 -3.98 -16.42 -7.10
C LYS A 186 -4.11 -15.18 -6.21
N LEU A 187 -4.43 -14.03 -6.79
CA LEU A 187 -4.65 -12.78 -6.06
C LEU A 187 -5.65 -12.98 -4.90
N PHE A 188 -6.81 -13.54 -5.18
CA PHE A 188 -7.84 -13.73 -4.15
C PHE A 188 -7.50 -14.83 -3.14
N ALA A 189 -6.74 -15.85 -3.55
CA ALA A 189 -6.24 -16.86 -2.63
C ALA A 189 -5.21 -16.29 -1.67
N ASP A 190 -4.19 -15.62 -2.20
CA ASP A 190 -3.12 -14.98 -1.42
C ASP A 190 -3.69 -13.93 -0.45
N LEU A 191 -4.67 -13.13 -0.90
CA LEU A 191 -5.36 -12.16 -0.04
C LEU A 191 -6.07 -12.84 1.14
N ARG A 192 -6.83 -13.91 0.90
CA ARG A 192 -7.50 -14.64 1.98
C ARG A 192 -6.53 -15.25 2.97
N GLU A 193 -5.41 -15.81 2.48
CA GLU A 193 -4.40 -16.38 3.37
C GLU A 193 -3.73 -15.30 4.22
N LEU A 194 -3.40 -14.14 3.65
CA LEU A 194 -2.87 -13.01 4.41
C LEU A 194 -3.86 -12.55 5.48
N LEU A 195 -5.14 -12.36 5.10
CA LEU A 195 -6.18 -11.90 6.02
C LEU A 195 -6.48 -12.89 7.15
N LYS A 196 -6.20 -14.18 6.97
CA LYS A 196 -6.28 -15.19 8.03
C LYS A 196 -5.06 -15.16 8.96
N ALA A 197 -3.90 -14.78 8.43
CA ALA A 197 -2.63 -14.85 9.15
C ALA A 197 -2.36 -13.61 10.03
N VAL A 198 -3.03 -12.49 9.78
CA VAL A 198 -2.88 -11.29 10.63
C VAL A 198 -3.42 -11.56 12.04
N PRO A 199 -2.84 -10.98 13.11
CA PRO A 199 -3.35 -11.15 14.48
C PRO A 199 -4.67 -10.40 14.71
N ASP A 200 -5.33 -10.72 15.85
CA ASP A 200 -6.67 -10.18 16.16
C ASP A 200 -6.67 -8.69 16.55
N ASN A 201 -5.52 -8.12 16.88
CA ASN A 201 -5.35 -6.68 17.11
C ASN A 201 -5.04 -5.90 15.82
N THR A 202 -5.46 -6.42 14.64
CA THR A 202 -5.20 -5.80 13.33
C THR A 202 -6.36 -4.93 12.86
N VAL A 203 -6.05 -3.71 12.44
CA VAL A 203 -6.92 -2.89 11.59
C VAL A 203 -6.56 -3.18 10.14
N LEU A 204 -7.51 -3.69 9.37
CA LEU A 204 -7.34 -3.91 7.93
C LEU A 204 -7.62 -2.59 7.18
N LEU A 205 -6.86 -2.32 6.13
CA LEU A 205 -7.15 -1.22 5.22
C LEU A 205 -7.78 -1.78 3.95
N ASP A 206 -8.94 -1.27 3.56
CA ASP A 206 -9.49 -1.55 2.24
C ASP A 206 -8.78 -0.73 1.15
N LEU A 207 -9.01 -1.06 -0.10
CA LEU A 207 -8.33 -0.44 -1.24
C LEU A 207 -9.18 0.69 -1.81
N PRO A 208 -8.59 1.87 -2.07
CA PRO A 208 -9.31 2.96 -2.71
C PRO A 208 -9.74 2.59 -4.12
N LEU A 209 -10.92 3.06 -4.54
CA LEU A 209 -11.34 2.94 -5.93
C LEU A 209 -10.51 3.91 -6.78
N LEU A 210 -9.58 3.38 -7.56
CA LEU A 210 -8.63 4.16 -8.37
C LEU A 210 -9.29 4.82 -9.60
N THR A 211 -10.49 5.39 -9.45
CA THR A 211 -11.26 6.02 -10.54
C THR A 211 -10.61 7.32 -11.04
N GLY A 212 -9.79 7.96 -10.22
CA GLY A 212 -8.96 9.11 -10.61
C GLY A 212 -7.66 8.73 -11.29
N PHE A 213 -7.35 7.43 -11.31
CA PHE A 213 -6.09 6.88 -11.79
C PHE A 213 -6.17 6.48 -13.27
N TRP A 214 -5.23 6.94 -14.09
CA TRP A 214 -4.98 6.49 -15.46
C TRP A 214 -6.20 6.17 -16.35
N GLY A 215 -7.28 6.92 -16.25
CA GLY A 215 -8.42 6.79 -17.15
C GLY A 215 -8.92 5.35 -17.30
N ILE A 216 -8.57 4.69 -18.41
CA ILE A 216 -9.08 3.35 -18.72
C ILE A 216 -8.54 2.27 -17.76
N VAL A 217 -7.29 2.37 -17.30
CA VAL A 217 -6.68 1.40 -16.37
C VAL A 217 -7.38 1.45 -15.01
N GLY A 218 -7.65 2.66 -14.50
CA GLY A 218 -8.43 2.83 -13.28
C GLY A 218 -9.82 2.21 -13.41
N ARG A 219 -10.50 2.41 -14.54
CA ARG A 219 -11.83 1.83 -14.78
C ARG A 219 -11.83 0.30 -14.86
N ILE A 220 -10.79 -0.30 -15.45
CA ILE A 220 -10.64 -1.77 -15.54
C ILE A 220 -10.31 -2.37 -14.16
N SER A 221 -9.58 -1.66 -13.30
CA SER A 221 -9.23 -2.14 -11.96
C SER A 221 -10.41 -2.13 -10.98
N VAL A 222 -11.43 -1.30 -11.20
CA VAL A 222 -12.58 -1.16 -10.29
C VAL A 222 -13.26 -2.50 -9.92
N PRO A 223 -13.59 -3.42 -10.84
CA PRO A 223 -14.21 -4.69 -10.48
C PRO A 223 -13.32 -5.56 -9.58
N TYR A 224 -12.00 -5.52 -9.79
CA TYR A 224 -11.03 -6.26 -8.98
C TYR A 224 -10.93 -5.67 -7.58
N ILE A 225 -10.76 -4.34 -7.47
CA ILE A 225 -10.72 -3.62 -6.20
C ILE A 225 -12.02 -3.85 -5.42
N SER A 226 -13.18 -3.71 -6.06
CA SER A 226 -14.46 -3.93 -5.40
C SER A 226 -14.62 -5.37 -4.88
N ARG A 227 -14.10 -6.35 -5.62
CA ARG A 227 -14.10 -7.75 -5.16
C ARG A 227 -13.09 -7.99 -4.05
N MET A 228 -11.91 -7.36 -4.10
CA MET A 228 -10.92 -7.44 -3.02
C MET A 228 -11.46 -6.82 -1.74
N ASN A 229 -12.05 -5.63 -1.82
CA ASN A 229 -12.67 -4.97 -0.67
C ASN A 229 -13.78 -5.83 -0.08
N ARG A 230 -14.62 -6.47 -0.92
CA ARG A 230 -15.61 -7.44 -0.42
C ARG A 230 -14.95 -8.57 0.38
N VAL A 231 -13.86 -9.16 -0.11
CA VAL A 231 -13.11 -10.21 0.62
C VAL A 231 -12.55 -9.68 1.92
N ILE A 232 -12.00 -8.45 1.92
CA ILE A 232 -11.48 -7.82 3.13
C ILE A 232 -12.59 -7.67 4.17
N HIS A 233 -13.74 -7.10 3.79
CA HIS A 233 -14.87 -6.90 4.69
C HIS A 233 -15.51 -8.21 5.15
N GLU A 234 -15.62 -9.23 4.28
CA GLU A 234 -16.13 -10.56 4.64
C GLU A 234 -15.25 -11.21 5.71
N VAL A 235 -13.92 -11.21 5.53
CA VAL A 235 -13.00 -11.81 6.52
C VAL A 235 -12.94 -10.96 7.79
N ALA A 236 -12.96 -9.65 7.68
CA ALA A 236 -12.99 -8.73 8.81
C ALA A 236 -14.22 -9.02 9.69
N LEU A 237 -15.40 -9.14 9.09
CA LEU A 237 -16.65 -9.47 9.82
C LEU A 237 -16.57 -10.84 10.49
N GLN A 238 -16.01 -11.86 9.82
CA GLN A 238 -15.86 -13.22 10.39
C GLN A 238 -14.90 -13.27 11.57
N ARG A 239 -13.92 -12.38 11.61
CA ARG A 239 -12.86 -12.34 12.62
C ARG A 239 -13.02 -11.20 13.63
N ASP A 240 -14.09 -10.41 13.54
CA ASP A 240 -14.31 -9.20 14.35
C ASP A 240 -13.14 -8.20 14.26
N LEU A 241 -12.58 -8.03 13.05
CA LEU A 241 -11.50 -7.09 12.82
C LEU A 241 -12.03 -5.75 12.30
N PRO A 242 -11.53 -4.61 12.79
CA PRO A 242 -11.89 -3.31 12.26
C PRO A 242 -11.32 -3.09 10.85
N VAL A 243 -12.06 -2.37 10.01
CA VAL A 243 -11.63 -1.97 8.66
C VAL A 243 -11.54 -0.45 8.58
N ALA A 244 -10.37 0.04 8.23
CA ALA A 244 -10.18 1.41 7.80
C ALA A 244 -10.68 1.56 6.37
N GLU A 245 -11.83 2.19 6.20
CA GLU A 245 -12.53 2.36 4.92
C GLU A 245 -11.86 3.44 4.06
N VAL A 246 -10.66 3.16 3.58
CA VAL A 246 -9.91 4.07 2.68
C VAL A 246 -10.73 4.35 1.42
N SER A 247 -11.45 3.36 0.91
CA SER A 247 -12.30 3.51 -0.26
C SER A 247 -13.41 4.55 -0.08
N ALA A 248 -13.91 4.73 1.13
CA ALA A 248 -14.94 5.71 1.47
C ALA A 248 -14.37 7.12 1.73
N HIS A 249 -13.12 7.21 2.18
CA HIS A 249 -12.49 8.47 2.54
C HIS A 249 -11.67 9.09 1.39
N PHE A 250 -10.95 8.26 0.63
CA PHE A 250 -10.14 8.72 -0.51
C PHE A 250 -11.00 8.80 -1.78
N THR A 251 -11.74 9.88 -1.90
CA THR A 251 -12.75 10.11 -2.93
C THR A 251 -12.54 11.45 -3.66
N PRO A 252 -13.21 11.73 -4.78
CA PRO A 252 -13.18 13.04 -5.44
C PRO A 252 -13.49 14.20 -4.48
N PRO A 253 -12.98 15.41 -4.76
CA PRO A 253 -12.22 15.80 -5.93
C PRO A 253 -10.77 15.32 -5.87
N TRP A 254 -10.22 14.90 -7.03
CA TRP A 254 -8.87 14.31 -7.11
C TRP A 254 -7.72 15.33 -7.14
N ALA A 255 -8.05 16.60 -7.33
CA ALA A 255 -7.04 17.66 -7.39
C ALA A 255 -6.19 17.69 -6.11
N GLY A 256 -4.88 17.57 -6.27
CA GLY A 256 -3.92 17.58 -5.17
C GLY A 256 -3.79 16.26 -4.38
N LYS A 257 -4.65 15.25 -4.62
CA LYS A 257 -4.63 14.00 -3.85
C LYS A 257 -3.61 12.97 -4.34
N PHE A 258 -3.14 13.08 -5.57
CA PHE A 258 -2.11 12.21 -6.13
C PHE A 258 -0.77 12.92 -6.22
N SER A 259 0.30 12.16 -6.09
CA SER A 259 1.67 12.61 -6.32
C SER A 259 1.95 12.79 -7.82
N CYS A 260 3.18 13.16 -8.15
CA CYS A 260 3.60 13.42 -9.53
C CYS A 260 3.51 12.21 -10.47
N ASP A 261 3.44 10.98 -9.94
CA ASP A 261 3.24 9.74 -10.73
C ASP A 261 1.77 9.44 -11.01
N ASN A 262 0.84 10.20 -10.45
CA ASN A 262 -0.60 9.99 -10.52
C ASN A 262 -1.04 8.59 -10.05
N PHE A 263 -0.24 7.94 -9.20
CA PHE A 263 -0.52 6.63 -8.63
C PHE A 263 -0.54 6.67 -7.09
N HIS A 264 0.58 7.07 -6.51
CA HIS A 264 0.67 7.18 -5.06
C HIS A 264 -0.08 8.42 -4.58
N PRO A 265 -0.69 8.35 -3.40
CA PRO A 265 -1.26 9.54 -2.77
C PRO A 265 -0.19 10.60 -2.51
N SER A 266 -0.55 11.85 -2.68
CA SER A 266 0.23 12.97 -2.15
C SER A 266 0.10 13.04 -0.64
N GLN A 267 0.81 13.97 0.02
CA GLN A 267 0.61 14.24 1.44
C GLN A 267 -0.85 14.58 1.77
N ASP A 268 -1.55 15.29 0.89
CA ASP A 268 -2.95 15.64 1.06
C ASP A 268 -3.86 14.43 0.86
N GLY A 269 -3.54 13.57 -0.12
CA GLY A 269 -4.22 12.31 -0.30
C GLY A 269 -4.06 11.38 0.92
N TYR A 270 -2.89 11.35 1.53
CA TYR A 270 -2.66 10.58 2.74
C TYR A 270 -3.41 11.10 3.98
N ARG A 271 -3.91 12.35 3.99
CA ARG A 271 -4.82 12.81 5.05
C ARG A 271 -6.15 12.05 5.04
N ASP A 272 -6.63 11.66 3.87
CA ASP A 272 -7.85 10.85 3.75
C ASP A 272 -7.61 9.44 4.32
N TRP A 273 -6.48 8.82 4.00
CA TRP A 273 -6.07 7.52 4.55
C TRP A 273 -5.89 7.59 6.07
N THR A 274 -5.30 8.68 6.57
CA THR A 274 -5.14 8.92 8.00
C THR A 274 -6.48 9.00 8.71
N ARG A 275 -7.46 9.70 8.13
CA ARG A 275 -8.82 9.79 8.68
C ARG A 275 -9.51 8.43 8.71
N ALA A 276 -9.42 7.66 7.63
CA ALA A 276 -9.96 6.30 7.58
C ALA A 276 -9.36 5.41 8.67
N LEU A 277 -8.03 5.43 8.80
CA LEU A 277 -7.33 4.63 9.81
C LEU A 277 -7.74 5.02 11.22
N LEU A 278 -7.69 6.29 11.57
CA LEU A 278 -7.99 6.76 12.92
C LEU A 278 -9.46 6.51 13.33
N ALA A 279 -10.37 6.52 12.36
CA ALA A 279 -11.77 6.18 12.61
C ALA A 279 -11.97 4.67 12.93
N ALA A 280 -11.05 3.83 12.48
CA ALA A 280 -11.13 2.38 12.64
C ALA A 280 -10.31 1.85 13.84
N VAL A 281 -9.39 2.65 14.41
CA VAL A 281 -8.61 2.21 15.58
C VAL A 281 -9.55 2.01 16.77
N PRO A 282 -9.58 0.80 17.38
CA PRO A 282 -10.48 0.53 18.50
C PRO A 282 -10.20 1.41 19.71
N ALA A 283 -11.25 1.86 20.39
CA ALA A 283 -11.11 2.66 21.61
C ALA A 283 -10.34 1.91 22.72
N SER A 284 -10.44 0.58 22.76
CA SER A 284 -9.66 -0.27 23.66
C SER A 284 -8.15 -0.17 23.45
N SER A 285 -7.70 -0.05 22.19
CA SER A 285 -6.29 0.16 21.88
C SER A 285 -5.81 1.57 22.25
N LEU A 286 -6.73 2.54 22.38
CA LEU A 286 -6.42 3.92 22.74
C LEU A 286 -6.43 4.16 24.25
N ALA A 287 -7.08 3.28 25.01
CA ALA A 287 -7.30 3.41 26.47
C ALA A 287 -6.30 2.63 27.33
N MET A 288 -5.24 2.08 26.72
CA MET A 288 -4.18 1.38 27.46
C MET A 288 -3.43 2.41 28.32
N SER A 289 -3.80 2.43 29.60
CA SER A 289 -3.21 3.29 30.65
C SER A 289 -2.10 2.58 31.40
#